data_1a4f44debf59dbda98f9bf5ae5592f70
#
_entry.id   1a4f44debf59dbda98f9bf5ae5592f70
#
_cell.length_a   1.000
_cell.length_b   1.000
_cell.length_c   1.000
_cell.angle_alpha   90.00
_cell.angle_beta   90.00
_cell.angle_gamma   90.00
#
_symmetry.space_group_name_H-M   'P 1'
#
loop_
_entity.id
_entity.type
_entity.pdbx_description
1 polymer ?
#
loop_
_entity_poly.entity_id
_entity_poly.type
_entity_poly.pdbx_seq_one_letter_code
_entity_poly.pdbx_strand_id
1 'polypeptide(L)'
;MGVITVQDLKPGMITAAPVKTKAGQLIIGKNTVLTESLITRMSFYNIQSVSVIDSKDTVEEEPKKIVAPEHELSYSQKVRKSSSFQKFQIDYTNHITNFNNYLKELVNTGTMNHATELVEIPKLLISETRTSIQFFDMIHNLRQIDDPIFAHSLNVAMIARMLGKWLNFSEEDLDTLTLAAALHDVGKFLIPSDILNKKEKLTDNEFALIKQHPVLGYDLLKELNIDYHVKQAALSHHERCDGSGYPLGLKTNEIDDHAMIISIADVYDAMTSARKYRTPLCPFEVI
;
A
#
# COMPACT_ATOMS: atom_id res chain seq x y z
N MET A 1 2.73 -27.28 -28.05
CA MET A 1 3.28 -26.44 -26.97
C MET A 1 4.28 -25.46 -27.57
N GLY A 2 4.03 -24.17 -27.45
CA GLY A 2 4.92 -23.12 -27.94
C GLY A 2 5.52 -22.32 -26.79
N VAL A 3 6.75 -21.83 -26.94
CA VAL A 3 7.33 -20.83 -26.03
C VAL A 3 7.09 -19.47 -26.66
N ILE A 4 6.39 -18.59 -25.96
CA ILE A 4 6.00 -17.27 -26.42
C ILE A 4 6.65 -16.22 -25.52
N THR A 5 7.11 -15.12 -26.09
CA THR A 5 7.64 -13.99 -25.30
C THR A 5 6.51 -13.30 -24.52
N VAL A 6 6.81 -12.74 -23.35
CA VAL A 6 5.78 -12.10 -22.52
C VAL A 6 5.09 -10.96 -23.26
N GLN A 7 5.76 -10.29 -24.19
CA GLN A 7 5.21 -9.22 -25.02
C GLN A 7 4.17 -9.69 -26.04
N ASP A 8 4.24 -10.95 -26.45
CA ASP A 8 3.33 -11.56 -27.44
C ASP A 8 2.20 -12.37 -26.80
N LEU A 9 2.19 -12.49 -25.46
CA LEU A 9 1.12 -13.17 -24.73
C LEU A 9 -0.20 -12.39 -24.84
N LYS A 10 -1.29 -13.15 -24.96
CA LYS A 10 -2.66 -12.60 -25.00
C LYS A 10 -3.50 -13.19 -23.89
N PRO A 11 -4.43 -12.42 -23.30
CA PRO A 11 -5.43 -12.95 -22.39
C PRO A 11 -6.18 -14.14 -23.02
N GLY A 12 -6.44 -15.17 -22.22
CA GLY A 12 -7.07 -16.41 -22.68
C GLY A 12 -6.09 -17.53 -23.06
N MET A 13 -4.79 -17.26 -23.25
CA MET A 13 -3.78 -18.31 -23.42
C MET A 13 -3.61 -19.10 -22.11
N ILE A 14 -3.19 -20.38 -22.23
CA ILE A 14 -3.06 -21.30 -21.10
C ILE A 14 -1.59 -21.68 -20.93
N THR A 15 -1.07 -21.58 -19.72
CA THR A 15 0.31 -21.96 -19.38
C THR A 15 0.50 -23.47 -19.50
N ALA A 16 1.49 -23.93 -20.28
CA ALA A 16 1.85 -25.35 -20.41
C ALA A 16 2.76 -25.84 -19.29
N ALA A 17 3.45 -24.94 -18.59
CA ALA A 17 4.35 -25.21 -17.49
C ALA A 17 4.24 -24.12 -16.42
N PRO A 18 4.65 -24.39 -15.16
CA PRO A 18 4.69 -23.37 -14.13
C PRO A 18 5.73 -22.30 -14.48
N VAL A 19 5.34 -21.04 -14.34
CA VAL A 19 6.21 -19.88 -14.56
C VAL A 19 6.89 -19.51 -13.25
N LYS A 20 8.24 -19.47 -13.26
CA LYS A 20 9.05 -19.18 -12.08
C LYS A 20 10.01 -18.03 -12.35
N THR A 21 10.37 -17.27 -11.31
CA THR A 21 11.46 -16.29 -11.37
C THR A 21 12.82 -16.99 -11.54
N LYS A 22 13.87 -16.23 -11.86
CA LYS A 22 15.27 -16.73 -11.85
C LYS A 22 15.69 -17.30 -10.49
N ALA A 23 15.08 -16.82 -9.40
CA ALA A 23 15.29 -17.32 -8.03
C ALA A 23 14.46 -18.57 -7.68
N GLY A 24 13.73 -19.15 -8.66
CA GLY A 24 12.90 -20.34 -8.46
C GLY A 24 11.51 -20.10 -7.85
N GLN A 25 11.15 -18.85 -7.56
CA GLN A 25 9.84 -18.52 -7.01
C GLN A 25 8.74 -18.74 -8.06
N LEU A 26 7.67 -19.44 -7.68
CA LEU A 26 6.51 -19.69 -8.53
C LEU A 26 5.68 -18.41 -8.67
N ILE A 27 5.48 -17.94 -9.90
CA ILE A 27 4.66 -16.75 -10.23
C ILE A 27 3.27 -17.17 -10.72
N ILE A 28 3.20 -18.16 -11.62
CA ILE A 28 1.96 -18.66 -12.20
C ILE A 28 2.03 -20.18 -12.28
N GLY A 29 0.95 -20.87 -11.92
CA GLY A 29 0.84 -22.33 -12.02
C GLY A 29 0.79 -22.84 -13.47
N LYS A 30 0.99 -24.12 -13.67
CA LYS A 30 0.68 -24.81 -14.93
C LYS A 30 -0.85 -24.83 -15.16
N ASN A 31 -1.27 -24.88 -16.42
CA ASN A 31 -2.69 -24.93 -16.83
C ASN A 31 -3.52 -23.72 -16.32
N THR A 32 -2.88 -22.57 -16.14
CA THR A 32 -3.56 -21.33 -15.74
C THR A 32 -3.91 -20.52 -16.98
N VAL A 33 -5.17 -20.09 -17.08
CA VAL A 33 -5.63 -19.15 -18.12
C VAL A 33 -5.02 -17.78 -17.82
N LEU A 34 -4.31 -17.22 -18.78
CA LEU A 34 -3.65 -15.92 -18.64
C LEU A 34 -4.70 -14.81 -18.73
N THR A 35 -4.69 -13.93 -17.74
CA THR A 35 -5.39 -12.66 -17.73
C THR A 35 -4.40 -11.53 -18.00
N GLU A 36 -4.90 -10.34 -18.32
CA GLU A 36 -4.07 -9.15 -18.54
C GLU A 36 -3.20 -8.84 -17.31
N SER A 37 -3.75 -8.95 -16.11
CA SER A 37 -3.03 -8.77 -14.85
C SER A 37 -1.92 -9.82 -14.62
N LEU A 38 -2.12 -11.07 -15.03
CA LEU A 38 -1.09 -12.11 -14.95
C LEU A 38 0.04 -11.88 -15.96
N ILE A 39 -0.27 -11.35 -17.14
CA ILE A 39 0.73 -10.98 -18.15
C ILE A 39 1.57 -9.80 -17.65
N THR A 40 0.93 -8.77 -17.11
CA THR A 40 1.61 -7.61 -16.48
C THR A 40 2.50 -8.07 -15.32
N ARG A 41 2.00 -8.98 -14.47
CA ARG A 41 2.78 -9.56 -13.38
C ARG A 41 4.05 -10.27 -13.87
N MET A 42 4.00 -11.01 -14.96
CA MET A 42 5.18 -11.66 -15.54
C MET A 42 6.22 -10.66 -16.04
N SER A 43 5.78 -9.57 -16.66
CA SER A 43 6.66 -8.47 -17.07
C SER A 43 7.38 -7.84 -15.88
N PHE A 44 6.67 -7.61 -14.77
CA PHE A 44 7.25 -7.07 -13.53
C PHE A 44 8.37 -7.95 -12.96
N TYR A 45 8.20 -9.30 -12.99
CA TYR A 45 9.24 -10.23 -12.55
C TYR A 45 10.31 -10.50 -13.61
N ASN A 46 10.33 -9.70 -14.68
CA ASN A 46 11.29 -9.83 -15.78
C ASN A 46 11.34 -11.25 -16.39
N ILE A 47 10.16 -11.89 -16.47
CA ILE A 47 9.98 -13.16 -17.18
C ILE A 47 10.01 -12.84 -18.67
N GLN A 48 10.93 -13.46 -19.41
CA GLN A 48 11.10 -13.16 -20.83
C GLN A 48 10.18 -13.99 -21.72
N SER A 49 9.92 -15.24 -21.34
CA SER A 49 9.12 -16.15 -22.14
C SER A 49 8.36 -17.17 -21.29
N VAL A 50 7.26 -17.67 -21.82
CA VAL A 50 6.36 -18.61 -21.15
C VAL A 50 5.96 -19.72 -22.13
N SER A 51 5.92 -20.95 -21.62
CA SER A 51 5.37 -22.08 -22.39
C SER A 51 3.85 -22.06 -22.31
N VAL A 52 3.18 -21.99 -23.47
CA VAL A 52 1.73 -22.03 -23.58
C VAL A 52 1.26 -23.25 -24.37
N ILE A 53 0.01 -23.66 -24.13
CA ILE A 53 -0.66 -24.71 -24.88
C ILE A 53 -1.17 -24.08 -26.18
N ASP A 54 -0.78 -24.67 -27.32
CA ASP A 54 -1.24 -24.21 -28.64
C ASP A 54 -2.69 -24.61 -28.84
N SER A 55 -3.53 -23.69 -29.31
CA SER A 55 -4.97 -23.92 -29.54
C SER A 55 -5.27 -24.96 -30.66
N LYS A 56 -4.25 -25.56 -31.24
CA LYS A 56 -4.39 -26.61 -32.26
C LYS A 56 -4.42 -28.04 -31.70
N ASP A 57 -4.17 -28.22 -30.42
CA ASP A 57 -4.12 -29.53 -29.77
C ASP A 57 -5.40 -29.87 -28.96
N THR A 58 -6.52 -29.21 -29.21
CA THR A 58 -7.81 -29.61 -28.65
C THR A 58 -8.38 -30.77 -29.46
N VAL A 59 -7.96 -31.97 -29.14
CA VAL A 59 -8.74 -33.19 -29.47
C VAL A 59 -9.97 -33.17 -28.58
N GLU A 60 -11.15 -33.24 -29.20
CA GLU A 60 -12.43 -33.43 -28.54
C GLU A 60 -12.38 -34.76 -27.75
N GLU A 61 -12.08 -34.68 -26.45
CA GLU A 61 -12.46 -35.70 -25.49
C GLU A 61 -13.76 -35.27 -24.80
N GLU A 62 -14.77 -36.14 -24.83
CA GLU A 62 -16.04 -36.00 -24.13
C GLU A 62 -15.81 -35.56 -22.66
N PRO A 63 -16.72 -34.78 -22.05
CA PRO A 63 -16.54 -34.27 -20.71
C PRO A 63 -16.61 -35.41 -19.69
N LYS A 64 -15.45 -36.03 -19.41
CA LYS A 64 -15.30 -36.78 -18.17
C LYS A 64 -15.62 -35.81 -17.04
N LYS A 65 -16.62 -36.15 -16.19
CA LYS A 65 -16.89 -35.44 -14.93
C LYS A 65 -15.57 -35.14 -14.26
N ILE A 66 -15.13 -33.89 -14.38
CA ILE A 66 -13.98 -33.35 -13.65
C ILE A 66 -14.45 -33.37 -12.20
N VAL A 67 -14.00 -34.35 -11.42
CA VAL A 67 -13.93 -34.22 -9.96
C VAL A 67 -13.07 -32.99 -9.77
N ALA A 68 -13.68 -31.89 -9.29
CA ALA A 68 -12.97 -30.66 -8.99
C ALA A 68 -11.75 -31.03 -8.14
N PRO A 69 -10.52 -30.65 -8.54
CA PRO A 69 -9.37 -30.86 -7.69
C PRO A 69 -9.67 -30.17 -6.36
N GLU A 70 -9.39 -30.84 -5.24
CA GLU A 70 -9.44 -30.25 -3.91
C GLU A 70 -8.87 -28.83 -4.03
N HIS A 71 -9.67 -27.83 -3.62
CA HIS A 71 -9.38 -26.41 -3.80
C HIS A 71 -7.95 -26.10 -3.33
N GLU A 72 -6.99 -26.07 -4.24
CA GLU A 72 -5.68 -25.49 -3.91
C GLU A 72 -5.92 -24.05 -3.47
N LEU A 73 -5.59 -23.76 -2.22
CA LEU A 73 -5.71 -22.42 -1.66
C LEU A 73 -5.00 -21.42 -2.58
N SER A 74 -5.67 -20.31 -2.88
CA SER A 74 -5.03 -19.20 -3.60
C SER A 74 -3.79 -18.70 -2.84
N TYR A 75 -2.89 -18.00 -3.52
CA TYR A 75 -1.70 -17.43 -2.86
C TYR A 75 -2.07 -16.60 -1.63
N SER A 76 -3.05 -15.71 -1.77
CA SER A 76 -3.57 -14.89 -0.67
C SER A 76 -4.11 -15.74 0.50
N GLN A 77 -4.82 -16.83 0.22
CA GLN A 77 -5.28 -17.76 1.25
C GLN A 77 -4.14 -18.49 1.95
N LYS A 78 -3.06 -18.84 1.20
CA LYS A 78 -1.85 -19.45 1.78
C LYS A 78 -1.13 -18.46 2.69
N VAL A 79 -1.00 -17.19 2.27
CA VAL A 79 -0.42 -16.12 3.10
C VAL A 79 -1.21 -15.96 4.39
N ARG A 80 -2.55 -15.81 4.32
CA ARG A 80 -3.41 -15.61 5.50
C ARG A 80 -3.39 -16.78 6.49
N LYS A 81 -3.16 -18.01 6.03
CA LYS A 81 -3.03 -19.19 6.88
C LYS A 81 -1.63 -19.37 7.45
N SER A 82 -0.64 -18.61 7.02
CA SER A 82 0.72 -18.72 7.55
C SER A 82 0.79 -18.23 9.00
N SER A 83 1.60 -18.89 9.81
CA SER A 83 1.82 -18.47 11.21
C SER A 83 2.46 -17.07 11.30
N SER A 84 3.28 -16.71 10.33
CA SER A 84 3.90 -15.38 10.26
C SER A 84 2.85 -14.28 10.01
N PHE A 85 1.86 -14.53 9.13
CA PHE A 85 0.79 -13.57 8.90
C PHE A 85 -0.13 -13.44 10.11
N GLN A 86 -0.49 -14.56 10.76
CA GLN A 86 -1.34 -14.54 11.95
C GLN A 86 -0.68 -13.77 13.10
N LYS A 87 0.63 -13.97 13.31
CA LYS A 87 1.40 -13.19 14.29
C LYS A 87 1.39 -11.71 13.93
N PHE A 88 1.75 -11.36 12.70
CA PHE A 88 1.74 -9.98 12.21
C PHE A 88 0.36 -9.31 12.38
N GLN A 89 -0.72 -10.01 12.09
CA GLN A 89 -2.08 -9.50 12.26
C GLN A 89 -2.41 -9.20 13.72
N ILE A 90 -2.01 -10.09 14.65
CA ILE A 90 -2.21 -9.90 16.09
C ILE A 90 -1.43 -8.66 16.55
N ASP A 91 -0.15 -8.58 16.20
CA ASP A 91 0.72 -7.48 16.63
C ASP A 91 0.27 -6.14 16.02
N TYR A 92 -0.13 -6.14 14.74
CA TYR A 92 -0.73 -4.96 14.11
C TYR A 92 -2.01 -4.51 14.84
N THR A 93 -2.92 -5.43 15.15
CA THR A 93 -4.18 -5.11 15.85
C THR A 93 -3.94 -4.56 17.26
N ASN A 94 -2.95 -5.09 17.97
CA ASN A 94 -2.57 -4.61 19.30
C ASN A 94 -1.99 -3.19 19.25
N HIS A 95 -1.21 -2.87 18.22
CA HIS A 95 -0.51 -1.60 18.12
C HIS A 95 -1.36 -0.46 17.53
N ILE A 96 -2.29 -0.78 16.61
CA ILE A 96 -3.07 0.25 15.91
C ILE A 96 -3.90 1.11 16.85
N THR A 97 -4.46 0.53 17.90
CA THR A 97 -5.27 1.27 18.89
C THR A 97 -4.43 2.28 19.64
N ASN A 98 -3.24 1.88 20.09
CA ASN A 98 -2.31 2.77 20.78
C ASN A 98 -1.80 3.88 19.86
N PHE A 99 -1.40 3.52 18.62
CA PHE A 99 -0.97 4.47 17.61
C PHE A 99 -2.01 5.57 17.38
N ASN A 100 -3.28 5.19 17.25
CA ASN A 100 -4.38 6.14 17.06
C ASN A 100 -4.64 6.99 18.31
N ASN A 101 -4.49 6.43 19.50
CA ASN A 101 -4.64 7.17 20.74
C ASN A 101 -3.55 8.24 20.88
N TYR A 102 -2.31 7.96 20.48
CA TYR A 102 -1.22 8.94 20.46
C TYR A 102 -1.48 10.09 19.49
N LEU A 103 -2.03 9.81 18.29
CA LEU A 103 -2.44 10.87 17.36
C LEU A 103 -3.57 11.74 17.94
N LYS A 104 -4.57 11.11 18.57
CA LYS A 104 -5.67 11.85 19.22
C LYS A 104 -5.19 12.68 20.40
N GLU A 105 -4.26 12.15 21.20
CA GLU A 105 -3.69 12.90 22.31
C GLU A 105 -2.95 14.15 21.82
N LEU A 106 -2.13 14.02 20.77
CA LEU A 106 -1.47 15.16 20.12
C LEU A 106 -2.49 16.24 19.72
N VAL A 107 -3.56 15.84 19.04
CA VAL A 107 -4.60 16.80 18.60
C VAL A 107 -5.30 17.48 19.77
N ASN A 108 -5.58 16.74 20.84
CA ASN A 108 -6.30 17.25 22.00
C ASN A 108 -5.44 18.14 22.90
N THR A 109 -4.17 17.84 23.03
CA THR A 109 -3.25 18.52 23.97
C THR A 109 -2.34 19.54 23.30
N GLY A 110 -2.12 19.43 22.00
CA GLY A 110 -1.14 20.21 21.27
C GLY A 110 0.32 19.88 21.68
N THR A 111 0.56 18.71 22.30
CA THR A 111 1.90 18.29 22.77
C THR A 111 2.31 16.96 22.14
N MET A 112 3.58 16.84 21.77
CA MET A 112 4.17 15.63 21.18
C MET A 112 4.81 14.76 22.28
N ASN A 113 3.99 13.98 23.00
CA ASN A 113 4.47 13.13 24.09
C ASN A 113 4.93 11.74 23.61
N HIS A 114 4.48 11.30 22.43
CA HIS A 114 4.64 9.93 21.92
C HIS A 114 5.35 9.85 20.56
N ALA A 115 6.29 10.78 20.29
CA ALA A 115 7.03 10.78 19.02
C ALA A 115 7.81 9.47 18.81
N THR A 116 8.44 8.97 19.89
CA THR A 116 9.21 7.72 19.87
C THR A 116 8.31 6.53 19.51
N GLU A 117 7.16 6.40 20.16
CA GLU A 117 6.23 5.28 19.94
C GLU A 117 5.61 5.32 18.54
N LEU A 118 5.34 6.51 17.98
CA LEU A 118 4.87 6.68 16.60
C LEU A 118 5.90 6.22 15.56
N VAL A 119 7.18 6.22 15.91
CA VAL A 119 8.27 5.68 15.07
C VAL A 119 8.51 4.19 15.35
N GLU A 120 8.56 3.78 16.61
CA GLU A 120 8.92 2.41 16.99
C GLU A 120 7.86 1.38 16.62
N ILE A 121 6.56 1.75 16.63
CA ILE A 121 5.48 0.83 16.22
C ILE A 121 5.62 0.41 14.75
N PRO A 122 5.72 1.33 13.75
CA PRO A 122 5.98 0.95 12.36
C PRO A 122 7.26 0.15 12.18
N LYS A 123 8.34 0.54 12.88
CA LYS A 123 9.65 -0.13 12.83
C LYS A 123 9.56 -1.58 13.32
N LEU A 124 8.87 -1.80 14.45
CA LEU A 124 8.65 -3.12 15.02
C LEU A 124 7.88 -4.01 14.03
N LEU A 125 6.76 -3.53 13.51
CA LEU A 125 5.92 -4.30 12.58
C LEU A 125 6.66 -4.66 11.28
N ILE A 126 7.49 -3.76 10.75
CA ILE A 126 8.34 -4.06 9.60
C ILE A 126 9.39 -5.13 9.94
N SER A 127 9.99 -5.07 11.13
CA SER A 127 11.05 -6.01 11.54
C SER A 127 10.57 -7.46 11.64
N GLU A 128 9.27 -7.72 11.77
CA GLU A 128 8.68 -9.05 11.75
C GLU A 128 8.66 -9.68 10.36
N THR A 129 8.94 -8.90 9.33
CA THR A 129 9.01 -9.37 7.95
C THR A 129 10.45 -9.63 7.52
N ARG A 130 10.69 -10.75 6.81
CA ARG A 130 12.03 -11.13 6.36
C ARG A 130 12.46 -10.43 5.08
N THR A 131 11.50 -10.01 4.27
CA THR A 131 11.73 -9.38 2.96
C THR A 131 10.69 -8.31 2.70
N SER A 132 11.03 -7.34 1.83
CA SER A 132 10.08 -6.31 1.38
C SER A 132 8.84 -6.94 0.71
N ILE A 133 9.02 -8.02 -0.06
CA ILE A 133 7.89 -8.73 -0.70
C ILE A 133 6.95 -9.28 0.37
N GLN A 134 7.49 -9.93 1.39
CA GLN A 134 6.68 -10.44 2.50
C GLN A 134 5.93 -9.32 3.23
N PHE A 135 6.60 -8.17 3.45
CA PHE A 135 5.96 -7.00 4.05
C PHE A 135 4.73 -6.54 3.24
N PHE A 136 4.89 -6.33 1.93
CA PHE A 136 3.78 -5.90 1.07
C PHE A 136 2.67 -6.96 0.96
N ASP A 137 3.01 -8.25 0.94
CA ASP A 137 2.04 -9.34 1.01
C ASP A 137 1.24 -9.29 2.31
N MET A 138 1.87 -9.05 3.44
CA MET A 138 1.19 -8.95 4.74
C MET A 138 0.26 -7.75 4.79
N ILE A 139 0.72 -6.55 4.43
CA ILE A 139 -0.11 -5.34 4.39
C ILE A 139 -1.30 -5.53 3.44
N HIS A 140 -1.08 -6.07 2.24
CA HIS A 140 -2.16 -6.29 1.28
C HIS A 140 -3.23 -7.28 1.81
N ASN A 141 -2.81 -8.38 2.46
CA ASN A 141 -3.75 -9.36 3.00
C ASN A 141 -4.46 -8.87 4.26
N LEU A 142 -3.83 -8.01 5.06
CA LEU A 142 -4.43 -7.40 6.24
C LEU A 142 -5.62 -6.51 5.87
N ARG A 143 -5.50 -5.68 4.85
CA ARG A 143 -6.52 -4.75 4.37
C ARG A 143 -7.81 -5.40 3.89
N GLN A 144 -7.77 -6.69 3.53
CA GLN A 144 -8.96 -7.43 3.11
C GLN A 144 -9.79 -7.95 4.29
N ILE A 145 -9.27 -7.87 5.50
CA ILE A 145 -9.91 -8.42 6.70
C ILE A 145 -10.60 -7.33 7.51
N ASP A 146 -9.98 -6.14 7.59
CA ASP A 146 -10.52 -5.03 8.37
C ASP A 146 -10.14 -3.69 7.70
N ASP A 147 -11.10 -2.77 7.59
CA ASP A 147 -10.88 -1.41 7.08
C ASP A 147 -11.17 -0.38 8.18
N PRO A 148 -10.26 -0.14 9.12
CA PRO A 148 -10.41 1.00 9.99
C PRO A 148 -9.83 2.24 9.29
N ILE A 149 -10.61 3.29 9.21
CA ILE A 149 -10.20 4.66 8.82
C ILE A 149 -8.86 5.08 9.47
N PHE A 150 -8.54 4.47 10.59
CA PHE A 150 -7.37 4.72 11.40
C PHE A 150 -6.12 3.90 11.04
N ALA A 151 -6.24 2.90 10.16
CA ALA A 151 -5.10 2.10 9.73
C ALA A 151 -4.19 2.84 8.74
N HIS A 152 -4.74 3.83 8.05
CA HIS A 152 -4.08 4.54 6.96
C HIS A 152 -2.74 5.16 7.38
N SER A 153 -2.72 5.99 8.42
CA SER A 153 -1.48 6.67 8.85
C SER A 153 -0.39 5.68 9.28
N LEU A 154 -0.75 4.57 9.94
CA LEU A 154 0.21 3.52 10.28
C LEU A 154 0.73 2.81 9.04
N ASN A 155 -0.15 2.49 8.08
CA ASN A 155 0.25 1.86 6.82
C ASN A 155 1.17 2.77 6.02
N VAL A 156 0.82 4.06 5.87
CA VAL A 156 1.65 5.03 5.16
C VAL A 156 3.02 5.19 5.82
N ALA A 157 3.08 5.22 7.17
CA ALA A 157 4.33 5.28 7.91
C ALA A 157 5.23 4.06 7.64
N MET A 158 4.65 2.85 7.62
CA MET A 158 5.39 1.63 7.29
C MET A 158 5.86 1.60 5.83
N ILE A 159 5.00 2.00 4.88
CA ILE A 159 5.33 2.01 3.45
C ILE A 159 6.41 3.06 3.16
N ALA A 160 6.26 4.29 3.69
CA ALA A 160 7.25 5.35 3.54
C ALA A 160 8.63 4.94 4.07
N ARG A 161 8.68 4.31 5.27
CA ARG A 161 9.94 3.77 5.81
C ARG A 161 10.55 2.72 4.88
N MET A 162 9.76 1.83 4.27
CA MET A 162 10.27 0.86 3.29
C MET A 162 10.82 1.54 2.05
N LEU A 163 10.15 2.57 1.52
CA LEU A 163 10.64 3.36 0.39
C LEU A 163 11.96 4.08 0.75
N GLY A 164 12.04 4.69 1.94
CA GLY A 164 13.26 5.32 2.44
C GLY A 164 14.43 4.34 2.54
N LYS A 165 14.19 3.10 3.00
CA LYS A 165 15.22 2.03 3.01
C LYS A 165 15.71 1.70 1.61
N TRP A 166 14.85 1.66 0.61
CA TRP A 166 15.25 1.44 -0.79
C TRP A 166 16.03 2.60 -1.38
N LEU A 167 15.78 3.81 -0.88
CA LEU A 167 16.53 5.02 -1.23
C LEU A 167 17.83 5.18 -0.43
N ASN A 168 18.17 4.22 0.45
CA ASN A 168 19.35 4.21 1.31
C ASN A 168 19.43 5.38 2.29
N PHE A 169 18.30 5.81 2.83
CA PHE A 169 18.26 6.81 3.90
C PHE A 169 18.99 6.29 5.16
N SER A 170 19.60 7.18 5.92
CA SER A 170 20.14 6.88 7.25
C SER A 170 19.03 6.45 8.22
N GLU A 171 19.34 5.77 9.33
CA GLU A 171 18.33 5.43 10.33
C GLU A 171 17.67 6.67 10.94
N GLU A 172 18.40 7.78 11.08
CA GLU A 172 17.87 9.07 11.56
C GLU A 172 16.85 9.64 10.56
N ASP A 173 17.20 9.67 9.26
CA ASP A 173 16.27 10.11 8.21
C ASP A 173 15.07 9.18 8.08
N LEU A 174 15.26 7.86 8.28
CA LEU A 174 14.17 6.89 8.30
C LEU A 174 13.23 7.12 9.47
N ASP A 175 13.72 7.46 10.64
CA ASP A 175 12.91 7.76 11.81
C ASP A 175 12.13 9.07 11.60
N THR A 176 12.77 10.09 11.04
CA THR A 176 12.13 11.36 10.64
C THR A 176 11.04 11.12 9.58
N LEU A 177 11.33 10.35 8.52
CA LEU A 177 10.37 10.01 7.46
C LEU A 177 9.18 9.22 8.04
N THR A 178 9.43 8.30 8.96
CA THR A 178 8.38 7.49 9.60
C THR A 178 7.45 8.36 10.44
N LEU A 179 8.00 9.27 11.24
CA LEU A 179 7.22 10.22 12.04
C LEU A 179 6.43 11.18 11.14
N ALA A 180 7.06 11.70 10.09
CA ALA A 180 6.42 12.57 9.11
C ALA A 180 5.22 11.87 8.46
N ALA A 181 5.40 10.61 8.05
CA ALA A 181 4.34 9.81 7.46
C ALA A 181 3.22 9.45 8.47
N ALA A 182 3.56 9.22 9.74
CA ALA A 182 2.57 9.01 10.80
C ALA A 182 1.67 10.24 11.02
N LEU A 183 2.22 11.43 10.83
CA LEU A 183 1.57 12.71 11.13
C LEU A 183 1.02 13.45 9.90
N HIS A 184 1.25 12.95 8.68
CA HIS A 184 0.88 13.67 7.44
C HIS A 184 -0.59 14.09 7.41
N ASP A 185 -1.45 13.24 7.93
CA ASP A 185 -2.91 13.37 7.93
C ASP A 185 -3.50 13.85 9.27
N VAL A 186 -2.66 14.26 10.23
CA VAL A 186 -3.13 14.63 11.59
C VAL A 186 -4.18 15.74 11.56
N GLY A 187 -4.14 16.63 10.59
CA GLY A 187 -5.14 17.69 10.40
C GLY A 187 -6.55 17.16 10.09
N LYS A 188 -6.72 15.93 9.63
CA LYS A 188 -8.03 15.30 9.41
C LYS A 188 -8.84 15.15 10.70
N PHE A 189 -8.17 15.02 11.85
CA PHE A 189 -8.84 14.98 13.15
C PHE A 189 -9.53 16.32 13.51
N LEU A 190 -9.17 17.40 12.85
CA LEU A 190 -9.75 18.74 13.03
C LEU A 190 -10.90 19.02 12.05
N ILE A 191 -11.16 18.12 11.10
CA ILE A 191 -12.30 18.20 10.18
C ILE A 191 -13.54 17.60 10.85
N PRO A 192 -14.75 18.21 10.68
CA PRO A 192 -15.98 17.65 11.21
C PRO A 192 -16.20 16.20 10.78
N SER A 193 -16.49 15.34 11.74
CA SER A 193 -16.59 13.88 11.53
C SER A 193 -17.75 13.47 10.62
N ASP A 194 -18.82 14.25 10.55
CA ASP A 194 -19.96 14.06 9.65
C ASP A 194 -19.56 14.24 8.18
N ILE A 195 -18.64 15.18 7.89
CA ILE A 195 -18.08 15.39 6.56
C ILE A 195 -17.08 14.28 6.23
N LEU A 196 -16.16 13.98 7.15
CA LEU A 196 -15.10 13.00 6.93
C LEU A 196 -15.65 11.58 6.70
N ASN A 197 -16.73 11.22 7.42
CA ASN A 197 -17.35 9.90 7.36
C ASN A 197 -18.57 9.83 6.46
N LYS A 198 -18.87 10.90 5.70
CA LYS A 198 -20.02 10.95 4.79
C LYS A 198 -19.96 9.78 3.80
N LYS A 199 -21.12 9.11 3.64
CA LYS A 199 -21.26 7.97 2.72
C LYS A 199 -21.62 8.40 1.31
N GLU A 200 -22.26 9.55 1.19
CA GLU A 200 -22.69 10.14 -0.07
C GLU A 200 -21.54 10.91 -0.71
N LYS A 201 -21.70 11.28 -1.98
CA LYS A 201 -20.74 12.13 -2.67
C LYS A 201 -20.65 13.49 -1.95
N LEU A 202 -19.42 13.91 -1.68
CA LEU A 202 -19.14 15.21 -1.10
C LEU A 202 -19.57 16.33 -2.06
N THR A 203 -20.12 17.40 -1.51
CA THR A 203 -20.29 18.66 -2.22
C THR A 203 -18.93 19.35 -2.42
N ASP A 204 -18.86 20.31 -3.32
CA ASP A 204 -17.63 21.07 -3.56
C ASP A 204 -17.14 21.80 -2.30
N ASN A 205 -18.08 22.35 -1.50
CA ASN A 205 -17.75 23.01 -0.22
C ASN A 205 -17.22 22.02 0.83
N GLU A 206 -17.82 20.85 0.96
CA GLU A 206 -17.33 19.80 1.88
C GLU A 206 -15.95 19.29 1.44
N PHE A 207 -15.74 19.11 0.14
CA PHE A 207 -14.43 18.74 -0.38
C PHE A 207 -13.38 19.83 -0.15
N ALA A 208 -13.75 21.11 -0.30
CA ALA A 208 -12.88 22.24 0.03
C ALA A 208 -12.48 22.26 1.51
N LEU A 209 -13.39 21.88 2.43
CA LEU A 209 -13.07 21.74 3.86
C LEU A 209 -12.09 20.60 4.10
N ILE A 210 -12.27 19.44 3.45
CA ILE A 210 -11.29 18.33 3.57
C ILE A 210 -9.93 18.77 3.08
N LYS A 211 -9.83 19.54 2.00
CA LYS A 211 -8.56 20.06 1.47
C LYS A 211 -7.83 21.01 2.43
N GLN A 212 -8.43 21.42 3.52
CA GLN A 212 -7.77 22.24 4.55
C GLN A 212 -6.91 21.42 5.51
N HIS A 213 -7.07 20.08 5.57
CA HIS A 213 -6.34 19.27 6.55
C HIS A 213 -4.81 19.42 6.47
N PRO A 214 -4.15 19.65 5.32
CA PRO A 214 -2.70 19.86 5.30
C PRO A 214 -2.30 21.14 6.05
N VAL A 215 -3.05 22.21 5.87
CA VAL A 215 -2.82 23.49 6.57
C VAL A 215 -3.12 23.34 8.06
N LEU A 216 -4.23 22.69 8.42
CA LEU A 216 -4.59 22.44 9.81
C LEU A 216 -3.56 21.54 10.51
N GLY A 217 -3.05 20.53 9.83
CA GLY A 217 -1.99 19.66 10.33
C GLY A 217 -0.70 20.44 10.55
N TYR A 218 -0.27 21.23 9.58
CA TYR A 218 0.89 22.10 9.70
C TYR A 218 0.74 23.09 10.88
N ASP A 219 -0.40 23.75 11.00
CA ASP A 219 -0.67 24.71 12.08
C ASP A 219 -0.59 24.04 13.47
N LEU A 220 -1.05 22.81 13.60
CA LEU A 220 -0.91 22.03 14.82
C LEU A 220 0.55 21.71 15.16
N LEU A 221 1.38 21.43 14.13
CA LEU A 221 2.74 20.93 14.29
C LEU A 221 3.81 22.04 14.33
N LYS A 222 3.53 23.22 13.77
CA LYS A 222 4.56 24.27 13.50
C LYS A 222 5.29 24.75 14.73
N GLU A 223 4.63 24.84 15.89
CA GLU A 223 5.22 25.31 17.15
C GLU A 223 5.88 24.19 17.97
N LEU A 224 5.73 22.93 17.56
CA LEU A 224 6.33 21.80 18.26
C LEU A 224 7.82 21.71 17.95
N ASN A 225 8.60 21.24 18.93
CA ASN A 225 10.03 20.98 18.78
C ASN A 225 10.23 19.61 18.08
N ILE A 226 9.89 19.54 16.80
CA ILE A 226 10.06 18.39 15.92
C ILE A 226 10.73 18.82 14.63
N ASP A 227 11.24 17.84 13.88
CA ASP A 227 11.97 18.09 12.65
C ASP A 227 11.15 18.89 11.63
N TYR A 228 11.84 19.71 10.83
CA TYR A 228 11.25 20.54 9.77
C TYR A 228 10.51 19.67 8.72
N HIS A 229 11.10 18.53 8.32
CA HIS A 229 10.52 17.64 7.32
C HIS A 229 9.17 17.07 7.76
N VAL A 230 8.98 16.82 9.05
CA VAL A 230 7.68 16.38 9.61
C VAL A 230 6.60 17.43 9.39
N LYS A 231 6.92 18.71 9.64
CA LYS A 231 5.99 19.82 9.44
C LYS A 231 5.66 20.01 7.95
N GLN A 232 6.67 19.94 7.08
CA GLN A 232 6.49 20.07 5.64
C GLN A 232 5.69 18.91 5.05
N ALA A 233 5.88 17.70 5.52
CA ALA A 233 5.09 16.55 5.08
C ALA A 233 3.60 16.74 5.36
N ALA A 234 3.24 17.22 6.56
CA ALA A 234 1.84 17.52 6.86
C ALA A 234 1.25 18.58 5.92
N LEU A 235 2.04 19.61 5.54
CA LEU A 235 1.58 20.69 4.66
C LEU A 235 1.49 20.26 3.18
N SER A 236 2.47 19.49 2.67
CA SER A 236 2.72 19.38 1.24
C SER A 236 2.59 17.96 0.65
N HIS A 237 2.13 16.95 1.41
CA HIS A 237 1.95 15.58 0.88
C HIS A 237 0.90 15.45 -0.23
N HIS A 238 0.04 16.44 -0.41
CA HIS A 238 -0.92 16.52 -1.52
C HIS A 238 -0.47 17.42 -2.67
N GLU A 239 0.74 17.97 -2.60
CA GLU A 239 1.31 18.66 -3.74
C GLU A 239 1.64 17.70 -4.89
N ARG A 240 1.72 18.23 -6.10
CA ARG A 240 2.02 17.48 -7.32
C ARG A 240 3.16 18.15 -8.06
N CYS A 241 4.08 17.36 -8.60
CA CYS A 241 5.27 17.85 -9.30
C CYS A 241 4.99 18.86 -10.43
N ASP A 242 3.78 18.81 -11.00
CA ASP A 242 3.32 19.73 -12.05
C ASP A 242 2.67 21.02 -11.51
N GLY A 243 2.54 21.15 -10.18
CA GLY A 243 1.89 22.30 -9.53
C GLY A 243 0.35 22.22 -9.48
N SER A 244 -0.25 21.10 -9.88
CA SER A 244 -1.71 20.88 -9.81
C SER A 244 -2.20 20.44 -8.44
N GLY A 245 -1.29 20.26 -7.47
CA GLY A 245 -1.57 19.85 -6.10
C GLY A 245 -2.18 20.95 -5.24
N TYR A 246 -2.24 20.71 -3.96
CA TYR A 246 -2.72 21.66 -2.94
C TYR A 246 -1.96 21.45 -1.63
N PRO A 247 -1.92 22.45 -0.72
CA PRO A 247 -2.66 23.70 -0.71
C PRO A 247 -1.94 24.86 -1.45
N LEU A 248 -0.64 24.76 -1.75
CA LEU A 248 0.19 25.86 -2.23
C LEU A 248 0.43 25.82 -3.75
N GLY A 249 0.19 24.68 -4.42
CA GLY A 249 0.49 24.48 -5.84
C GLY A 249 1.99 24.45 -6.14
N LEU A 250 2.78 23.84 -5.24
CA LEU A 250 4.23 23.71 -5.35
C LEU A 250 4.63 22.84 -6.53
N LYS A 251 5.77 23.15 -7.15
CA LYS A 251 6.39 22.34 -8.19
C LYS A 251 7.52 21.49 -7.62
N THR A 252 8.00 20.52 -8.39
CA THR A 252 8.99 19.51 -7.97
C THR A 252 10.09 20.04 -7.05
N ASN A 253 10.74 21.12 -7.42
CA ASN A 253 11.89 21.67 -6.66
C ASN A 253 11.50 22.45 -5.39
N GLU A 254 10.21 22.61 -5.13
CA GLU A 254 9.66 23.35 -4.01
C GLU A 254 9.03 22.40 -2.98
N ILE A 255 8.79 21.13 -3.38
CA ILE A 255 8.21 20.10 -2.52
C ILE A 255 9.34 19.44 -1.74
N ASP A 256 9.13 19.30 -0.44
CA ASP A 256 10.05 18.59 0.46
C ASP A 256 10.19 17.10 0.05
N ASP A 257 11.43 16.57 0.08
CA ASP A 257 11.71 15.19 -0.35
C ASP A 257 10.96 14.15 0.47
N HIS A 258 10.79 14.36 1.79
CA HIS A 258 10.00 13.45 2.63
C HIS A 258 8.53 13.51 2.26
N ALA A 259 7.99 14.69 1.96
CA ALA A 259 6.62 14.86 1.48
C ALA A 259 6.40 14.16 0.14
N MET A 260 7.37 14.17 -0.78
CA MET A 260 7.27 13.43 -2.05
C MET A 260 7.20 11.92 -1.81
N ILE A 261 8.04 11.37 -0.95
CA ILE A 261 8.01 9.93 -0.61
C ILE A 261 6.68 9.57 0.06
N ILE A 262 6.20 10.39 0.99
CA ILE A 262 4.93 10.20 1.68
C ILE A 262 3.76 10.28 0.71
N SER A 263 3.77 11.21 -0.24
CA SER A 263 2.76 11.30 -1.29
C SER A 263 2.63 10.00 -2.12
N ILE A 264 3.77 9.36 -2.43
CA ILE A 264 3.78 8.05 -3.12
C ILE A 264 3.20 6.96 -2.21
N ALA A 265 3.60 6.93 -0.94
CA ALA A 265 3.13 5.94 0.03
C ALA A 265 1.61 6.07 0.28
N ASP A 266 1.12 7.31 0.41
CA ASP A 266 -0.31 7.64 0.57
C ASP A 266 -1.14 7.16 -0.63
N VAL A 267 -0.72 7.51 -1.84
CA VAL A 267 -1.39 7.08 -3.07
C VAL A 267 -1.39 5.55 -3.17
N TYR A 268 -0.26 4.90 -2.89
CA TYR A 268 -0.17 3.44 -2.91
C TYR A 268 -1.14 2.80 -1.89
N ASP A 269 -1.15 3.29 -0.64
CA ASP A 269 -2.09 2.81 0.37
C ASP A 269 -3.54 3.04 -0.05
N ALA A 270 -3.85 4.24 -0.53
CA ALA A 270 -5.19 4.58 -1.00
C ALA A 270 -5.67 3.72 -2.17
N MET A 271 -4.79 3.33 -3.08
CA MET A 271 -5.15 2.54 -4.27
C MET A 271 -5.25 1.05 -3.98
N THR A 272 -4.47 0.53 -3.04
CA THR A 272 -4.41 -0.90 -2.70
C THR A 272 -5.33 -1.28 -1.53
N SER A 273 -5.89 -0.30 -0.80
CA SER A 273 -6.88 -0.53 0.26
C SER A 273 -8.29 -0.65 -0.31
N ALA A 274 -9.12 -1.53 0.29
CA ALA A 274 -10.54 -1.57 0.01
C ALA A 274 -11.20 -0.27 0.48
N ARG A 275 -11.92 0.40 -0.39
CA ARG A 275 -12.74 1.57 -0.04
C ARG A 275 -14.20 1.30 -0.37
N LYS A 276 -15.12 1.94 0.34
CA LYS A 276 -16.59 1.73 0.18
C LYS A 276 -17.08 1.86 -1.27
N TYR A 277 -16.32 2.54 -2.13
CA TYR A 277 -16.70 2.85 -3.52
C TYR A 277 -15.77 2.26 -4.57
N ARG A 278 -14.74 1.49 -4.16
CA ARG A 278 -13.73 0.96 -5.09
C ARG A 278 -13.16 -0.36 -4.58
N THR A 279 -13.14 -1.37 -5.45
CA THR A 279 -12.34 -2.58 -5.21
C THR A 279 -10.87 -2.22 -5.15
N PRO A 280 -10.08 -2.82 -4.22
CA PRO A 280 -8.65 -2.59 -4.15
C PRO A 280 -8.00 -3.03 -5.46
N LEU A 281 -7.09 -2.19 -5.98
CA LEU A 281 -6.22 -2.59 -7.08
C LEU A 281 -5.18 -3.58 -6.59
N CYS A 282 -4.77 -4.49 -7.48
CA CYS A 282 -3.61 -5.31 -7.23
C CYS A 282 -2.37 -4.40 -7.06
N PRO A 283 -1.48 -4.66 -6.09
CA PRO A 283 -0.24 -3.89 -5.93
C PRO A 283 0.56 -3.68 -7.22
N PHE A 284 0.49 -4.66 -8.14
CA PHE A 284 1.15 -4.60 -9.45
C PHE A 284 0.41 -3.76 -10.51
N GLU A 285 -0.80 -3.31 -10.23
CA GLU A 285 -1.57 -2.39 -11.11
C GLU A 285 -1.36 -0.93 -10.72
N VAL A 286 -0.74 -0.68 -9.57
CA VAL A 286 -0.50 0.67 -9.02
C VAL A 286 0.88 1.18 -9.36
N ILE A 287 1.82 0.29 -9.62
CA ILE A 287 3.21 0.58 -10.00
C ILE A 287 3.34 0.59 -11.53
#